data_1a7bce89659788b86259976dd28cf26c
#
_entry.id   1a7bce89659788b86259976dd28cf26c
#
_cell.length_a   1.000
_cell.length_b   1.000
_cell.length_c   1.000
_cell.angle_alpha   90.00
_cell.angle_beta   90.00
_cell.angle_gamma   90.00
#
_symmetry.space_group_name_H-M   'P 1'
#
loop_
_entity.id
_entity.type
_entity.pdbx_description
1 polymer ?
#
loop_
_entity_poly.entity_id
_entity_poly.type
_entity_poly.pdbx_seq_one_letter_code
_entity_poly.pdbx_strand_id
1 'polypeptide(L)'
;MPRDGLQYPPASVEDIPRVTRPISEGGVLEKKGMVEVISSLERDGRVIPYDIRMGVWVTVEAETDYIKHCFEEYNAHTDDSGRYFTLYKRWHLIGVEVGMSVASVALRREATGVARAWNADVVATAKRALTPGERLDVEGGYTVWGKLLPAATSRAIGGLPLGLAHDVKVLRPVAEGQNLAWDDVEMPPSRAYELRREMERLFAA
;
A
#
# COMPACT_ATOMS: atom_id res chain seq x y z
N MET A 1 -8.70 6.68 2.98
CA MET A 1 -9.53 6.26 4.10
C MET A 1 -9.73 4.78 3.99
N PRO A 2 -9.45 3.99 5.02
CA PRO A 2 -10.21 2.79 5.10
C PRO A 2 -11.66 3.27 5.18
N ARG A 3 -12.47 2.89 4.20
CA ARG A 3 -13.90 3.07 4.32
C ARG A 3 -14.32 2.45 5.62
N ASP A 4 -15.34 2.98 6.25
CA ASP A 4 -15.97 2.41 7.45
C ASP A 4 -16.54 1.00 7.17
N GLY A 5 -15.78 0.17 6.48
CA GLY A 5 -16.10 -1.17 6.09
C GLY A 5 -14.83 -1.97 5.90
N LEU A 6 -14.71 -3.06 6.62
CA LEU A 6 -13.75 -4.10 6.27
C LEU A 6 -14.00 -4.50 4.81
N GLN A 7 -12.97 -4.40 3.99
CA GLN A 7 -13.03 -4.97 2.66
C GLN A 7 -12.84 -6.48 2.81
N TYR A 8 -13.84 -7.24 2.41
CA TYR A 8 -13.73 -8.69 2.45
C TYR A 8 -12.76 -9.18 1.38
N PRO A 9 -11.81 -10.04 1.73
CA PRO A 9 -10.97 -10.67 0.74
C PRO A 9 -11.81 -11.52 -0.22
N PRO A 10 -11.33 -11.73 -1.46
CA PRO A 10 -11.97 -12.67 -2.36
C PRO A 10 -11.92 -14.10 -1.78
N ALA A 11 -12.94 -14.87 -2.04
CA ALA A 11 -13.02 -16.25 -1.57
C ALA A 11 -12.09 -17.19 -2.36
N SER A 12 -11.79 -16.85 -3.60
CA SER A 12 -10.92 -17.61 -4.50
C SER A 12 -10.10 -16.68 -5.41
N VAL A 13 -9.14 -17.24 -6.13
CA VAL A 13 -8.33 -16.48 -7.12
C VAL A 13 -9.21 -15.94 -8.23
N GLU A 14 -10.23 -16.68 -8.64
CA GLU A 14 -11.16 -16.32 -9.69
C GLU A 14 -12.02 -15.12 -9.31
N ASP A 15 -12.29 -14.91 -8.02
CA ASP A 15 -13.05 -13.76 -7.53
C ASP A 15 -12.24 -12.47 -7.48
N ILE A 16 -10.90 -12.53 -7.48
CA ILE A 16 -10.05 -11.35 -7.32
C ILE A 16 -10.34 -10.26 -8.36
N PRO A 17 -10.45 -10.54 -9.67
CA PRO A 17 -10.71 -9.51 -10.67
C PRO A 17 -12.04 -8.79 -10.42
N ARG A 18 -13.06 -9.52 -9.99
CA ARG A 18 -14.38 -8.98 -9.68
C ARG A 18 -14.36 -8.06 -8.46
N VAL A 19 -13.66 -8.46 -7.41
CA VAL A 19 -13.59 -7.69 -6.15
C VAL A 19 -12.72 -6.45 -6.32
N THR A 20 -11.61 -6.54 -7.04
CA THR A 20 -10.59 -5.49 -7.15
C THR A 20 -10.82 -4.49 -8.29
N ARG A 21 -11.95 -4.54 -8.98
CA ARG A 21 -12.36 -3.53 -9.96
C ARG A 21 -12.88 -2.25 -9.28
N PRO A 22 -13.17 -1.18 -10.06
CA PRO A 22 -13.69 0.06 -9.48
C PRO A 22 -15.02 -0.13 -8.74
N ILE A 23 -15.25 0.73 -7.74
CA ILE A 23 -16.49 0.73 -6.95
C ILE A 23 -17.72 1.00 -7.80
N SER A 24 -17.60 1.88 -8.80
CA SER A 24 -18.65 2.15 -9.77
C SER A 24 -19.11 0.90 -10.51
N GLU A 25 -18.28 -0.14 -10.52
CA GLU A 25 -18.53 -1.43 -11.15
C GLU A 25 -18.67 -2.58 -10.15
N GLY A 26 -18.94 -2.23 -8.89
CA GLY A 26 -19.20 -3.21 -7.81
C GLY A 26 -17.95 -3.79 -7.14
N GLY A 27 -16.77 -3.24 -7.41
CA GLY A 27 -15.52 -3.61 -6.75
C GLY A 27 -15.20 -2.74 -5.54
N VAL A 28 -13.92 -2.71 -5.15
CA VAL A 28 -13.45 -2.01 -3.94
C VAL A 28 -12.55 -0.81 -4.23
N LEU A 29 -12.00 -0.69 -5.43
CA LEU A 29 -11.08 0.39 -5.77
C LEU A 29 -11.85 1.68 -6.13
N GLU A 30 -11.42 2.80 -5.58
CA GLU A 30 -12.05 4.09 -5.86
C GLU A 30 -11.81 4.54 -7.31
N LYS A 31 -10.60 4.32 -7.79
CA LYS A 31 -10.16 4.68 -9.16
C LYS A 31 -8.94 3.88 -9.56
N LYS A 32 -8.57 3.95 -10.84
CA LYS A 32 -7.31 3.39 -11.35
C LYS A 32 -6.09 3.98 -10.62
N GLY A 33 -5.05 3.17 -10.45
CA GLY A 33 -3.82 3.55 -9.75
C GLY A 33 -3.93 3.63 -8.24
N MET A 34 -5.01 3.14 -7.67
CA MET A 34 -5.19 3.04 -6.21
C MET A 34 -4.55 1.79 -5.65
N VAL A 35 -4.18 1.89 -4.38
CA VAL A 35 -3.73 0.76 -3.56
C VAL A 35 -4.71 0.60 -2.40
N GLU A 36 -5.15 -0.63 -2.17
CA GLU A 36 -6.03 -0.97 -1.05
C GLU A 36 -5.43 -2.12 -0.23
N VAL A 37 -5.72 -2.11 1.06
CA VAL A 37 -5.42 -3.22 1.96
C VAL A 37 -6.72 -3.91 2.32
N ILE A 38 -6.80 -5.21 2.03
CA ILE A 38 -7.99 -6.02 2.28
C ILE A 38 -7.83 -6.71 3.64
N SER A 39 -8.85 -6.61 4.49
CA SER A 39 -8.86 -7.27 5.79
C SER A 39 -9.07 -8.79 5.65
N SER A 40 -8.41 -9.54 6.51
CA SER A 40 -8.63 -10.99 6.69
C SER A 40 -9.51 -11.32 7.89
N LEU A 41 -10.07 -10.30 8.53
CA LEU A 41 -10.93 -10.45 9.69
C LEU A 41 -12.29 -9.79 9.47
N GLU A 42 -13.32 -10.40 10.01
CA GLU A 42 -14.64 -9.79 10.19
C GLU A 42 -14.56 -8.58 11.13
N ARG A 43 -15.58 -7.74 11.13
CA ARG A 43 -15.65 -6.58 12.04
C ARG A 43 -15.61 -6.94 13.52
N ASP A 44 -16.09 -8.13 13.86
CA ASP A 44 -16.07 -8.66 15.23
C ASP A 44 -14.77 -9.40 15.58
N GLY A 45 -13.78 -9.37 14.69
CA GLY A 45 -12.47 -10.00 14.87
C GLY A 45 -12.41 -11.47 14.50
N ARG A 46 -13.51 -12.10 14.05
CA ARG A 46 -13.49 -13.48 13.58
C ARG A 46 -12.68 -13.59 12.30
N VAL A 47 -11.97 -14.69 12.18
CA VAL A 47 -11.22 -15.04 10.97
C VAL A 47 -12.21 -15.40 9.85
N ILE A 48 -12.08 -14.78 8.69
CA ILE A 48 -12.85 -15.13 7.50
C ILE A 48 -12.35 -16.49 6.98
N PRO A 49 -13.19 -17.52 6.90
CA PRO A 49 -12.77 -18.82 6.37
C PRO A 49 -12.54 -18.75 4.87
N TYR A 50 -11.63 -19.57 4.38
CA TYR A 50 -11.32 -19.75 2.95
C TYR A 50 -10.85 -18.47 2.23
N ASP A 51 -10.42 -17.45 2.97
CA ASP A 51 -9.91 -16.22 2.41
C ASP A 51 -8.51 -16.37 1.79
N ILE A 52 -8.18 -15.49 0.88
CA ILE A 52 -6.84 -15.32 0.33
C ILE A 52 -6.14 -14.22 1.12
N ARG A 53 -5.62 -14.57 2.31
CA ARG A 53 -5.04 -13.62 3.28
C ARG A 53 -3.67 -13.10 2.92
N MET A 54 -2.92 -13.95 2.24
CA MET A 54 -1.51 -13.67 1.96
C MET A 54 -1.36 -13.38 0.49
N GLY A 55 -0.67 -12.31 0.17
CA GLY A 55 -0.30 -12.03 -1.20
C GLY A 55 -0.59 -10.61 -1.66
N VAL A 56 -0.23 -10.38 -2.89
CA VAL A 56 -0.44 -9.12 -3.61
C VAL A 56 -1.23 -9.40 -4.86
N TRP A 57 -2.21 -8.56 -5.15
CA TRP A 57 -2.99 -8.57 -6.37
C TRP A 57 -2.70 -7.32 -7.19
N VAL A 58 -2.52 -7.51 -8.48
CA VAL A 58 -2.46 -6.40 -9.42
C VAL A 58 -3.55 -6.64 -10.46
N THR A 59 -4.55 -5.78 -10.45
CA THR A 59 -5.66 -5.84 -11.40
C THR A 59 -5.42 -4.88 -12.56
N VAL A 60 -5.49 -5.40 -13.76
CA VAL A 60 -5.27 -4.67 -15.01
C VAL A 60 -6.60 -4.61 -15.77
N GLU A 61 -6.93 -3.45 -16.31
CA GLU A 61 -8.09 -3.26 -17.15
C GLU A 61 -7.72 -3.36 -18.63
N ALA A 62 -8.49 -4.10 -19.39
CA ALA A 62 -8.43 -4.08 -20.85
C ALA A 62 -9.04 -2.78 -21.37
N GLU A 63 -8.20 -1.89 -21.89
CA GLU A 63 -8.64 -0.61 -22.45
C GLU A 63 -9.22 -0.73 -23.87
N THR A 64 -8.99 -1.88 -24.52
CA THR A 64 -9.47 -2.16 -25.88
C THR A 64 -10.00 -3.59 -25.98
N ASP A 65 -10.89 -3.83 -26.95
CA ASP A 65 -11.40 -5.18 -27.25
C ASP A 65 -10.28 -6.14 -27.65
N TYR A 66 -9.21 -5.64 -28.27
CA TYR A 66 -8.04 -6.45 -28.59
C TYR A 66 -7.36 -7.00 -27.33
N ILE A 67 -7.14 -6.17 -26.30
CA ILE A 67 -6.55 -6.62 -25.04
C ILE A 67 -7.47 -7.59 -24.33
N LYS A 68 -8.78 -7.35 -24.36
CA LYS A 68 -9.77 -8.28 -23.82
C LYS A 68 -9.68 -9.66 -24.52
N HIS A 69 -9.59 -9.66 -25.83
CA HIS A 69 -9.41 -10.89 -26.61
C HIS A 69 -8.09 -11.61 -26.25
N CYS A 70 -7.00 -10.86 -26.02
CA CYS A 70 -5.76 -11.45 -25.54
C CYS A 70 -5.95 -12.14 -24.18
N PHE A 71 -6.71 -11.55 -23.24
CA PHE A 71 -6.99 -12.21 -21.96
C PHE A 71 -7.71 -13.55 -22.15
N GLU A 72 -8.65 -13.61 -23.09
CA GLU A 72 -9.37 -14.86 -23.46
C GLU A 72 -8.41 -15.89 -24.05
N GLU A 73 -7.58 -15.50 -25.03
CA GLU A 73 -6.61 -16.40 -25.69
C GLU A 73 -5.59 -17.00 -24.71
N TYR A 74 -5.13 -16.20 -23.74
CA TYR A 74 -4.20 -16.65 -22.72
C TYR A 74 -4.88 -17.33 -21.53
N ASN A 75 -6.20 -17.54 -21.60
CA ASN A 75 -6.99 -18.15 -20.53
C ASN A 75 -6.75 -17.46 -19.17
N ALA A 76 -6.70 -16.14 -19.20
CA ALA A 76 -6.49 -15.33 -18.01
C ALA A 76 -7.73 -15.34 -17.10
N HIS A 77 -7.52 -15.29 -15.80
CA HIS A 77 -8.63 -15.17 -14.85
C HIS A 77 -9.18 -13.74 -14.87
N THR A 78 -10.32 -13.56 -15.51
CA THR A 78 -11.01 -12.28 -15.64
C THR A 78 -12.31 -12.25 -14.83
N ASP A 79 -12.86 -11.05 -14.64
CA ASP A 79 -14.24 -10.92 -14.19
C ASP A 79 -15.25 -11.30 -15.28
N ASP A 80 -16.56 -11.31 -14.93
CA ASP A 80 -17.63 -11.68 -15.85
C ASP A 80 -17.69 -10.83 -17.13
N SER A 81 -17.15 -9.61 -17.09
CA SER A 81 -17.07 -8.75 -18.27
C SER A 81 -15.90 -9.09 -19.20
N GLY A 82 -14.94 -9.89 -18.75
CA GLY A 82 -13.67 -10.16 -19.41
C GLY A 82 -12.73 -8.96 -19.47
N ARG A 83 -13.08 -7.87 -18.77
CA ARG A 83 -12.40 -6.59 -18.87
C ARG A 83 -11.31 -6.41 -17.82
N TYR A 84 -11.46 -7.04 -16.66
CA TYR A 84 -10.52 -6.97 -15.56
C TYR A 84 -9.83 -8.30 -15.36
N PHE A 85 -8.51 -8.28 -15.48
CA PHE A 85 -7.62 -9.42 -15.24
C PHE A 85 -6.78 -9.17 -14.02
N THR A 86 -6.56 -10.19 -13.19
CA THR A 86 -5.74 -10.06 -12.00
C THR A 86 -4.57 -11.02 -11.99
N LEU A 87 -3.39 -10.46 -11.75
CA LEU A 87 -2.22 -11.21 -11.35
C LEU A 87 -2.22 -11.33 -9.82
N TYR A 88 -2.12 -12.56 -9.32
CA TYR A 88 -2.04 -12.86 -7.90
C TYR A 88 -0.72 -13.53 -7.57
N LYS A 89 -0.04 -12.98 -6.56
CA LYS A 89 1.18 -13.54 -6.00
C LYS A 89 0.99 -13.80 -4.52
N ARG A 90 0.82 -15.07 -4.17
CA ARG A 90 0.55 -15.49 -2.80
C ARG A 90 1.74 -15.34 -1.87
N TRP A 91 2.95 -15.63 -2.35
CA TRP A 91 4.14 -15.69 -1.54
C TRP A 91 5.08 -14.54 -1.85
N HIS A 92 5.60 -13.91 -0.81
CA HIS A 92 6.67 -12.92 -0.91
C HIS A 92 7.94 -13.52 -0.32
N LEU A 93 8.80 -14.04 -1.19
CA LEU A 93 10.07 -14.67 -0.82
C LEU A 93 11.19 -13.64 -0.88
N ILE A 94 11.32 -12.82 0.14
CA ILE A 94 12.20 -11.64 0.19
C ILE A 94 13.61 -11.96 -0.29
N GLY A 95 14.25 -13.02 0.23
CA GLY A 95 15.62 -13.37 -0.13
C GLY A 95 15.80 -13.77 -1.59
N VAL A 96 14.80 -14.41 -2.19
CA VAL A 96 14.83 -14.82 -3.61
C VAL A 96 14.50 -13.63 -4.52
N GLU A 97 13.50 -12.86 -4.20
CA GLU A 97 12.99 -11.77 -5.05
C GLU A 97 13.93 -10.58 -5.08
N VAL A 98 14.52 -10.21 -3.94
CA VAL A 98 15.55 -9.15 -3.89
C VAL A 98 16.80 -9.55 -4.67
N GLY A 99 17.10 -10.84 -4.71
CA GLY A 99 18.21 -11.37 -5.50
C GLY A 99 18.09 -11.05 -7.00
N MET A 100 16.88 -11.05 -7.53
CA MET A 100 16.62 -10.65 -8.93
C MET A 100 16.96 -9.17 -9.18
N SER A 101 16.60 -8.29 -8.25
CA SER A 101 16.95 -6.87 -8.35
C SER A 101 18.44 -6.63 -8.21
N VAL A 102 19.09 -7.31 -7.27
CA VAL A 102 20.54 -7.25 -7.08
C VAL A 102 21.27 -7.74 -8.34
N ALA A 103 20.87 -8.88 -8.89
CA ALA A 103 21.46 -9.43 -10.12
C ALA A 103 21.24 -8.52 -11.34
N SER A 104 20.06 -7.92 -11.48
CA SER A 104 19.78 -6.97 -12.55
C SER A 104 20.74 -5.78 -12.51
N VAL A 105 20.93 -5.19 -11.33
CA VAL A 105 21.87 -4.07 -11.17
C VAL A 105 23.31 -4.51 -11.35
N ALA A 106 23.73 -5.63 -10.75
CA ALA A 106 25.13 -6.08 -10.76
C ALA A 106 25.58 -6.55 -12.14
N LEU A 107 24.75 -7.30 -12.87
CA LEU A 107 25.11 -7.93 -14.13
C LEU A 107 24.70 -7.10 -15.34
N ARG A 108 23.53 -6.49 -15.30
CA ARG A 108 22.93 -5.76 -16.43
C ARG A 108 23.05 -4.25 -16.30
N ARG A 109 23.33 -3.74 -15.10
CA ARG A 109 23.33 -2.31 -14.73
C ARG A 109 21.99 -1.63 -15.00
N GLU A 110 20.91 -2.37 -14.81
CA GLU A 110 19.54 -1.93 -15.03
C GLU A 110 18.72 -2.02 -13.74
N ALA A 111 17.87 -1.04 -13.49
CA ALA A 111 16.86 -1.15 -12.46
C ALA A 111 15.76 -2.13 -12.89
N THR A 112 15.18 -2.89 -11.95
CA THR A 112 14.06 -3.78 -12.23
C THR A 112 12.74 -3.04 -12.44
N GLY A 113 12.69 -1.75 -12.11
CA GLY A 113 11.57 -0.85 -12.33
C GLY A 113 11.84 0.52 -11.74
N VAL A 114 11.06 1.50 -12.17
CA VAL A 114 11.13 2.89 -11.68
C VAL A 114 9.73 3.35 -11.34
N ALA A 115 9.55 3.91 -10.13
CA ALA A 115 8.30 4.54 -9.75
C ALA A 115 8.04 5.78 -10.62
N ARG A 116 6.84 5.86 -11.20
CA ARG A 116 6.43 6.96 -12.10
C ARG A 116 5.32 7.82 -11.52
N ALA A 117 4.71 7.38 -10.43
CA ALA A 117 3.61 8.07 -9.77
C ALA A 117 3.66 7.83 -8.26
N TRP A 118 3.12 8.77 -7.52
CA TRP A 118 2.90 8.66 -6.08
C TRP A 118 1.41 8.71 -5.80
N ASN A 119 0.77 7.54 -5.77
CA ASN A 119 -0.69 7.41 -5.64
C ASN A 119 -1.12 7.15 -4.19
N ALA A 120 -0.29 6.48 -3.41
CA ALA A 120 -0.57 6.10 -2.04
C ALA A 120 0.66 6.30 -1.15
N ASP A 121 0.42 6.42 0.14
CA ASP A 121 1.44 6.59 1.16
C ASP A 121 1.09 5.79 2.41
N VAL A 122 2.10 5.34 3.13
CA VAL A 122 1.93 4.67 4.42
C VAL A 122 2.39 5.61 5.52
N VAL A 123 1.44 6.17 6.23
CA VAL A 123 1.66 7.18 7.27
C VAL A 123 1.69 6.53 8.66
N ALA A 124 2.66 6.93 9.48
CA ALA A 124 2.72 6.52 10.87
C ALA A 124 1.48 7.00 11.63
N THR A 125 0.81 6.07 12.30
CA THR A 125 -0.40 6.34 13.09
C THR A 125 -0.19 5.81 14.50
N ALA A 126 -0.52 6.61 15.50
CA ALA A 126 -0.29 6.26 16.90
C ALA A 126 -1.15 5.07 17.34
N LYS A 127 -0.52 4.04 17.92
CA LYS A 127 -1.21 2.89 18.53
C LYS A 127 -1.80 3.20 19.89
N ARG A 128 -1.27 4.19 20.55
CA ARG A 128 -1.66 4.72 21.86
C ARG A 128 -1.38 6.21 21.92
N ALA A 129 -1.81 6.88 22.96
CA ALA A 129 -1.38 8.24 23.19
C ALA A 129 0.15 8.30 23.36
N LEU A 130 0.78 9.28 22.70
CA LEU A 130 2.22 9.55 22.76
C LEU A 130 2.45 10.89 23.44
N THR A 131 3.51 10.98 24.23
CA THR A 131 3.88 12.18 24.95
C THR A 131 5.17 12.81 24.41
N PRO A 132 5.34 14.15 24.52
CA PRO A 132 6.58 14.81 24.15
C PRO A 132 7.78 14.20 24.86
N GLY A 133 8.85 13.97 24.11
CA GLY A 133 10.08 13.36 24.61
C GLY A 133 10.15 11.84 24.42
N GLU A 134 9.03 11.16 24.19
CA GLU A 134 9.06 9.74 23.81
C GLU A 134 9.78 9.54 22.47
N ARG A 135 10.39 8.38 22.31
CA ARG A 135 10.91 7.94 21.01
C ARG A 135 10.00 6.91 20.39
N LEU A 136 9.79 7.07 19.08
CA LEU A 136 9.10 6.05 18.31
C LEU A 136 9.99 4.81 18.20
N ASP A 137 9.40 3.65 18.42
CA ASP A 137 10.10 2.37 18.28
C ASP A 137 10.16 1.90 16.81
N VAL A 138 10.54 0.68 16.60
CA VAL A 138 10.67 0.11 15.26
C VAL A 138 9.31 -0.29 14.67
N GLU A 139 9.27 -0.49 13.36
CA GLU A 139 8.12 -1.08 12.67
C GLU A 139 7.73 -2.42 13.32
N GLY A 140 6.43 -2.61 13.55
CA GLY A 140 5.92 -3.73 14.33
C GLY A 140 5.96 -3.53 15.86
N GLY A 141 6.53 -2.43 16.33
CA GLY A 141 6.61 -2.07 17.77
C GLY A 141 5.27 -1.61 18.36
N TYR A 142 5.36 -0.84 19.45
CA TYR A 142 4.19 -0.49 20.29
C TYR A 142 3.72 0.96 20.14
N THR A 143 4.49 1.82 19.44
CA THR A 143 4.19 3.24 19.35
C THR A 143 3.34 3.59 18.15
N VAL A 144 3.67 3.05 16.97
CA VAL A 144 3.00 3.38 15.72
C VAL A 144 2.72 2.16 14.85
N TRP A 145 1.79 2.33 13.93
CA TRP A 145 1.50 1.41 12.84
C TRP A 145 1.34 2.17 11.53
N GLY A 146 1.44 1.49 10.41
CA GLY A 146 1.31 2.11 9.09
C GLY A 146 -0.14 2.16 8.62
N LYS A 147 -0.66 3.37 8.38
CA LYS A 147 -1.96 3.58 7.79
C LYS A 147 -1.82 3.97 6.32
N LEU A 148 -2.44 3.21 5.45
CA LEU A 148 -2.48 3.54 4.03
C LEU A 148 -3.41 4.72 3.78
N LEU A 149 -2.90 5.76 3.12
CA LEU A 149 -3.65 6.95 2.72
C LEU A 149 -3.42 7.25 1.23
N PRO A 150 -4.37 7.90 0.54
CA PRO A 150 -4.08 8.53 -0.73
C PRO A 150 -2.91 9.53 -0.58
N ALA A 151 -1.99 9.56 -1.55
CA ALA A 151 -0.81 10.43 -1.49
C ALA A 151 -1.18 11.90 -1.30
N ALA A 152 -2.26 12.38 -1.96
CA ALA A 152 -2.75 13.74 -1.80
C ALA A 152 -3.18 14.03 -0.34
N THR A 153 -3.82 13.07 0.32
CA THR A 153 -4.23 13.19 1.73
C THR A 153 -3.02 13.22 2.65
N SER A 154 -2.05 12.30 2.45
CA SER A 154 -0.82 12.28 3.23
C SER A 154 -0.07 13.61 3.10
N ARG A 155 0.04 14.12 1.89
CA ARG A 155 0.69 15.41 1.63
C ARG A 155 -0.03 16.57 2.30
N ALA A 156 -1.36 16.61 2.24
CA ALA A 156 -2.15 17.68 2.83
C ALA A 156 -1.99 17.77 4.36
N ILE A 157 -1.81 16.63 5.03
CA ILE A 157 -1.58 16.58 6.49
C ILE A 157 -0.09 16.64 6.87
N GLY A 158 0.82 16.70 5.89
CA GLY A 158 2.25 16.58 6.15
C GLY A 158 2.64 15.23 6.80
N GLY A 159 2.01 14.13 6.36
CA GLY A 159 2.10 12.83 7.01
C GLY A 159 3.53 12.30 7.11
N LEU A 160 3.90 11.83 8.29
CA LEU A 160 5.19 11.17 8.55
C LEU A 160 5.16 9.76 7.97
N PRO A 161 6.02 9.43 6.97
CA PRO A 161 6.08 8.07 6.45
C PRO A 161 6.50 7.06 7.53
N LEU A 162 5.84 5.91 7.59
CA LEU A 162 6.16 4.87 8.57
C LEU A 162 7.64 4.47 8.53
N GLY A 163 8.20 4.33 7.34
CA GLY A 163 9.62 3.95 7.17
C GLY A 163 10.63 4.98 7.70
N LEU A 164 10.19 6.20 8.04
CA LEU A 164 11.02 7.22 8.68
C LEU A 164 10.63 7.47 10.14
N ALA A 165 9.67 6.73 10.68
CA ALA A 165 9.19 6.85 12.06
C ALA A 165 9.98 5.99 13.06
N HIS A 166 11.26 5.73 12.79
CA HIS A 166 12.11 4.88 13.62
C HIS A 166 13.08 5.73 14.44
N ASP A 167 13.12 5.50 15.74
CA ASP A 167 14.00 6.18 16.72
C ASP A 167 13.95 7.71 16.64
N VAL A 168 12.81 8.27 16.23
CA VAL A 168 12.59 9.71 16.21
C VAL A 168 11.84 10.16 17.45
N LYS A 169 12.20 11.36 17.96
CA LYS A 169 11.62 11.92 19.18
C LYS A 169 10.32 12.63 18.89
N VAL A 170 9.30 12.36 19.68
CA VAL A 170 8.00 13.05 19.64
C VAL A 170 8.14 14.44 20.27
N LEU A 171 7.65 15.48 19.58
CA LEU A 171 7.73 16.88 20.03
C LEU A 171 6.42 17.37 20.65
N ARG A 172 5.28 16.82 20.24
CA ARG A 172 3.94 17.25 20.67
C ARG A 172 3.11 16.04 21.11
N PRO A 173 2.11 16.22 21.98
CA PRO A 173 1.19 15.14 22.31
C PRO A 173 0.47 14.65 21.04
N VAL A 174 0.38 13.33 20.86
CA VAL A 174 -0.33 12.69 19.76
C VAL A 174 -1.36 11.72 20.34
N ALA A 175 -2.62 11.86 19.98
CA ALA A 175 -3.67 10.99 20.47
C ALA A 175 -3.61 9.61 19.80
N GLU A 176 -4.14 8.58 20.48
CA GLU A 176 -4.33 7.26 19.89
C GLU A 176 -5.16 7.36 18.60
N GLY A 177 -4.74 6.65 17.55
CA GLY A 177 -5.39 6.64 16.22
C GLY A 177 -5.08 7.89 15.37
N GLN A 178 -4.37 8.89 15.90
CA GLN A 178 -3.97 10.07 15.15
C GLN A 178 -2.80 9.73 14.21
N ASN A 179 -2.85 10.26 12.98
CA ASN A 179 -1.73 10.21 12.05
C ASN A 179 -0.67 11.22 12.52
N LEU A 180 0.59 10.79 12.52
CA LEU A 180 1.71 11.68 12.80
C LEU A 180 2.06 12.50 11.55
N ALA A 181 2.42 13.75 11.78
CA ALA A 181 2.96 14.66 10.78
C ALA A 181 4.46 14.91 11.01
N TRP A 182 5.13 15.49 10.03
CA TRP A 182 6.54 15.92 10.16
C TRP A 182 6.78 16.81 11.37
N ASP A 183 5.84 17.71 11.67
CA ASP A 183 5.95 18.66 12.78
C ASP A 183 5.73 18.02 14.15
N ASP A 184 5.28 16.78 14.24
CA ASP A 184 5.09 16.06 15.49
C ASP A 184 6.38 15.44 16.01
N VAL A 185 7.44 15.41 15.20
CA VAL A 185 8.68 14.69 15.50
C VAL A 185 9.93 15.51 15.19
N GLU A 186 10.99 15.23 15.93
CA GLU A 186 12.34 15.74 15.66
C GLU A 186 13.05 14.82 14.66
N MET A 187 12.99 15.16 13.36
CA MET A 187 13.60 14.35 12.31
C MET A 187 15.11 14.59 12.24
N PRO A 188 15.94 13.56 12.47
CA PRO A 188 17.37 13.67 12.24
C PRO A 188 17.68 13.80 10.73
N PRO A 189 18.69 14.59 10.35
CA PRO A 189 19.11 14.67 8.97
C PRO A 189 19.58 13.29 8.49
N SER A 190 19.02 12.85 7.36
CA SER A 190 19.42 11.59 6.74
C SER A 190 19.15 11.63 5.24
N ARG A 191 19.88 10.80 4.48
CA ARG A 191 19.66 10.71 3.03
C ARG A 191 18.24 10.24 2.68
N ALA A 192 17.66 9.35 3.48
CA ALA A 192 16.29 8.89 3.30
C ALA A 192 15.27 10.02 3.50
N TYR A 193 15.46 10.85 4.52
CA TYR A 193 14.65 12.04 4.74
C TYR A 193 14.75 13.03 3.56
N GLU A 194 15.97 13.34 3.12
CA GLU A 194 16.21 14.24 1.98
C GLU A 194 15.50 13.75 0.70
N LEU A 195 15.67 12.47 0.37
CA LEU A 195 15.03 11.85 -0.81
C LEU A 195 13.51 11.87 -0.71
N ARG A 196 12.96 11.61 0.47
CA ARG A 196 11.52 11.72 0.68
C ARG A 196 11.03 13.14 0.47
N ARG A 197 11.70 14.15 1.00
CA ARG A 197 11.34 15.56 0.80
C ARG A 197 11.50 15.99 -0.66
N GLU A 198 12.48 15.46 -1.36
CA GLU A 198 12.64 15.67 -2.81
C GLU A 198 11.47 15.06 -3.58
N MET A 199 11.09 13.81 -3.28
CA MET A 199 9.94 13.14 -3.88
C MET A 199 8.64 13.95 -3.69
N GLU A 200 8.39 14.45 -2.49
CA GLU A 200 7.21 15.28 -2.21
C GLU A 200 7.17 16.54 -3.08
N ARG A 201 8.31 17.15 -3.33
CA ARG A 201 8.41 18.32 -4.23
C ARG A 201 8.16 17.96 -5.69
N LEU A 202 8.71 16.84 -6.16
CA LEU A 202 8.55 16.37 -7.53
C LEU A 202 7.10 16.03 -7.87
N PHE A 203 6.35 15.49 -6.90
CA PHE A 203 4.94 15.11 -7.07
C PHE A 203 3.96 16.15 -6.49
N ALA A 204 4.43 17.34 -6.15
CA ALA A 204 3.59 18.43 -5.64
C ALA A 204 2.77 19.14 -6.72
N ALA A 205 3.16 18.98 -7.99
CA ALA A 205 2.53 19.62 -9.15
C ALA A 205 1.26 18.92 -9.60
#